data_07e7b6f32598021bb0de716b87a2a0b7
#
_entry.id   07e7b6f32598021bb0de716b87a2a0b7
#
_cell.length_a   1.000
_cell.length_b   1.000
_cell.length_c   1.000
_cell.angle_alpha   90.00
_cell.angle_beta   90.00
_cell.angle_gamma   90.00
#
_symmetry.space_group_name_H-M   'P 1'
#
loop_
_entity.id
_entity.type
_entity.pdbx_description
1 polymer ?
#
loop_
_entity_poly.entity_id
_entity_poly.type
_entity_poly.pdbx_seq_one_letter_code
_entity_poly.pdbx_strand_id
1 'polypeptide(L)'
;MTQEKIIEIESESTVTVKGSCHSEFQEVAETFAKNFTKYNEIGASLCVVVDGEVVVDFWAGHKDEGKTEDWNKETLSIAFSSTKAALALCAHLLIDRGELNPKEKIIKYWPEYGKNGKEETTLEMILNHSAGLPALRTEVKEGGFLDWDYMVELLENEDPFWVPGEETGYHMMTTGWLIGEIIRRASGKPL
;
A
#
# COMPACT_ATOMS: atom_id res chain seq x y z
N MET A 1 -13.33 -12.59 28.61
CA MET A 1 -13.55 -13.59 27.54
C MET A 1 -14.74 -13.08 26.75
N THR A 2 -14.48 -12.27 25.73
CA THR A 2 -15.48 -11.79 24.77
C THR A 2 -15.88 -12.99 23.91
N GLN A 3 -17.15 -13.44 24.04
CA GLN A 3 -17.72 -14.44 23.16
C GLN A 3 -17.70 -13.85 21.74
N GLU A 4 -17.07 -14.55 20.80
CA GLU A 4 -17.23 -14.31 19.36
C GLU A 4 -18.72 -14.41 19.04
N LYS A 5 -19.37 -13.27 18.96
CA LYS A 5 -20.75 -13.20 18.53
C LYS A 5 -20.71 -13.16 17.01
N ILE A 6 -20.94 -14.30 16.37
CA ILE A 6 -21.25 -14.36 14.94
C ILE A 6 -22.49 -13.49 14.76
N ILE A 7 -22.33 -12.34 14.11
CA ILE A 7 -23.44 -11.50 13.73
C ILE A 7 -23.86 -11.97 12.34
N GLU A 8 -24.90 -12.77 12.27
CA GLU A 8 -25.64 -13.00 11.03
C GLU A 8 -26.54 -11.78 10.81
N ILE A 9 -26.10 -10.87 9.95
CA ILE A 9 -26.98 -9.80 9.48
C ILE A 9 -27.78 -10.38 8.33
N GLU A 10 -29.00 -10.76 8.59
CA GLU A 10 -30.03 -10.98 7.56
C GLU A 10 -30.35 -9.61 6.94
N SER A 11 -29.51 -9.16 6.02
CA SER A 11 -29.90 -8.12 5.07
C SER A 11 -30.70 -8.79 3.95
N GLU A 12 -31.41 -8.02 3.13
CA GLU A 12 -32.02 -8.51 1.87
C GLU A 12 -30.97 -9.11 0.90
N SER A 13 -29.71 -9.23 1.33
CA SER A 13 -28.60 -9.80 0.61
C SER A 13 -28.40 -11.27 0.96
N THR A 14 -28.07 -12.05 -0.06
CA THR A 14 -27.70 -13.45 0.02
C THR A 14 -26.32 -13.70 0.63
N VAL A 15 -25.68 -12.69 1.23
CA VAL A 15 -24.32 -12.76 1.77
C VAL A 15 -24.37 -12.69 3.30
N THR A 16 -23.85 -13.71 3.95
CA THR A 16 -23.69 -13.74 5.42
C THR A 16 -22.40 -13.04 5.81
N VAL A 17 -22.50 -11.98 6.63
CA VAL A 17 -21.35 -11.35 7.28
C VAL A 17 -20.99 -12.17 8.51
N LYS A 18 -19.73 -12.60 8.57
CA LYS A 18 -19.15 -13.35 9.69
C LYS A 18 -18.20 -12.46 10.48
N GLY A 19 -18.07 -12.71 11.78
CA GLY A 19 -17.13 -12.00 12.65
C GLY A 19 -17.77 -11.41 13.90
N SER A 20 -17.22 -10.35 14.43
CA SER A 20 -17.69 -9.71 15.66
C SER A 20 -17.62 -8.18 15.59
N CYS A 21 -18.49 -7.48 16.34
CA CYS A 21 -18.34 -6.07 16.64
C CYS A 21 -18.94 -5.71 18.01
N HIS A 22 -18.48 -4.60 18.54
CA HIS A 22 -19.14 -3.96 19.68
C HIS A 22 -20.46 -3.33 19.23
N SER A 23 -21.44 -3.28 20.13
CA SER A 23 -22.80 -2.77 19.84
C SER A 23 -22.80 -1.33 19.31
N GLU A 24 -21.84 -0.51 19.73
CA GLU A 24 -21.69 0.88 19.29
C GLU A 24 -21.29 1.00 17.81
N PHE A 25 -20.80 -0.08 17.20
CA PHE A 25 -20.37 -0.15 15.79
C PHE A 25 -21.35 -0.93 14.91
N GLN A 26 -22.59 -1.17 15.36
CA GLN A 26 -23.60 -1.90 14.61
C GLN A 26 -23.89 -1.30 13.23
N GLU A 27 -23.90 0.02 13.10
CA GLU A 27 -24.09 0.72 11.83
C GLU A 27 -22.96 0.44 10.82
N VAL A 28 -21.73 0.18 11.31
CA VAL A 28 -20.61 -0.24 10.45
C VAL A 28 -20.88 -1.61 9.85
N ALA A 29 -21.41 -2.55 10.65
CA ALA A 29 -21.77 -3.89 10.20
C ALA A 29 -22.86 -3.84 9.11
N GLU A 30 -23.91 -3.04 9.32
CA GLU A 30 -24.98 -2.85 8.35
C GLU A 30 -24.46 -2.21 7.05
N THR A 31 -23.57 -1.22 7.16
CA THR A 31 -22.96 -0.57 6.00
C THR A 31 -22.04 -1.53 5.24
N PHE A 32 -21.25 -2.34 5.95
CA PHE A 32 -20.41 -3.37 5.35
C PHE A 32 -21.26 -4.39 4.56
N ALA A 33 -22.38 -4.86 5.13
CA ALA A 33 -23.31 -5.77 4.46
C ALA A 33 -23.93 -5.15 3.19
N LYS A 34 -24.25 -3.85 3.21
CA LYS A 34 -24.82 -3.13 2.05
C LYS A 34 -23.86 -3.06 0.85
N ASN A 35 -22.55 -3.17 1.04
CA ASN A 35 -21.60 -3.17 -0.07
C ASN A 35 -21.87 -4.33 -1.04
N PHE A 36 -22.24 -5.49 -0.52
CA PHE A 36 -22.50 -6.70 -1.32
C PHE A 36 -23.79 -6.60 -2.14
N THR A 37 -24.78 -5.84 -1.67
CA THR A 37 -26.06 -5.65 -2.39
C THR A 37 -26.07 -4.44 -3.28
N LYS A 38 -25.49 -3.31 -2.80
CA LYS A 38 -25.59 -2.01 -3.48
C LYS A 38 -24.45 -1.78 -4.47
N TYR A 39 -23.25 -2.29 -4.16
CA TYR A 39 -22.03 -2.01 -4.92
C TYR A 39 -21.41 -3.25 -5.56
N ASN A 40 -22.10 -4.40 -5.51
CA ASN A 40 -21.64 -5.66 -6.07
C ASN A 40 -20.26 -6.10 -5.56
N GLU A 41 -19.97 -5.85 -4.27
CA GLU A 41 -18.76 -6.36 -3.64
C GLU A 41 -18.73 -7.88 -3.72
N ILE A 42 -17.58 -8.45 -4.10
CA ILE A 42 -17.42 -9.89 -4.27
C ILE A 42 -17.01 -10.51 -2.95
N GLY A 43 -15.99 -9.99 -2.33
CA GLY A 43 -15.46 -10.43 -1.05
C GLY A 43 -14.70 -9.32 -0.36
N ALA A 44 -14.83 -9.23 0.95
CA ALA A 44 -14.17 -8.21 1.74
C ALA A 44 -13.92 -8.65 3.18
N SER A 45 -12.97 -8.00 3.83
CA SER A 45 -12.77 -8.01 5.27
C SER A 45 -12.56 -6.59 5.81
N LEU A 46 -12.94 -6.38 7.06
CA LEU A 46 -12.79 -5.11 7.76
C LEU A 46 -12.39 -5.38 9.20
N CYS A 47 -11.29 -4.75 9.64
CA CYS A 47 -10.90 -4.73 11.05
C CYS A 47 -10.75 -3.28 11.52
N VAL A 48 -11.33 -2.95 12.66
CA VAL A 48 -11.19 -1.64 13.31
C VAL A 48 -10.69 -1.84 14.73
N VAL A 49 -9.65 -1.09 15.08
CA VAL A 49 -9.04 -1.09 16.41
C VAL A 49 -9.19 0.32 17.01
N VAL A 50 -9.72 0.39 18.24
CA VAL A 50 -9.84 1.64 19.00
C VAL A 50 -9.16 1.43 20.34
N ASP A 51 -8.25 2.31 20.70
CA ASP A 51 -7.47 2.25 21.96
C ASP A 51 -6.79 0.89 22.23
N GLY A 52 -6.37 0.21 21.15
CA GLY A 52 -5.71 -1.10 21.22
C GLY A 52 -6.68 -2.29 21.27
N GLU A 53 -7.98 -2.07 21.29
CA GLU A 53 -9.01 -3.11 21.29
C GLU A 53 -9.63 -3.27 19.90
N VAL A 54 -9.80 -4.53 19.44
CA VAL A 54 -10.51 -4.82 18.19
C VAL A 54 -12.00 -4.65 18.44
N VAL A 55 -12.59 -3.61 17.87
CA VAL A 55 -14.01 -3.28 18.02
C VAL A 55 -14.87 -3.74 16.85
N VAL A 56 -14.25 -4.02 15.70
CA VAL A 56 -14.87 -4.62 14.50
C VAL A 56 -13.89 -5.61 13.89
N ASP A 57 -14.35 -6.80 13.55
CA ASP A 57 -13.60 -7.79 12.78
C ASP A 57 -14.60 -8.60 11.92
N PHE A 58 -14.73 -8.24 10.63
CA PHE A 58 -15.72 -8.80 9.71
C PHE A 58 -15.06 -9.38 8.47
N TRP A 59 -15.71 -10.41 7.91
CA TRP A 59 -15.44 -10.90 6.57
C TRP A 59 -16.72 -11.45 5.94
N ALA A 60 -16.85 -11.34 4.62
CA ALA A 60 -18.01 -11.82 3.88
C ALA A 60 -17.71 -11.99 2.39
N GLY A 61 -18.58 -12.71 1.70
CA GLY A 61 -18.55 -12.90 0.26
C GLY A 61 -17.64 -14.03 -0.20
N HIS A 62 -17.04 -13.85 -1.39
CA HIS A 62 -16.29 -14.89 -2.09
C HIS A 62 -14.94 -14.35 -2.54
N LYS A 63 -13.99 -15.25 -2.85
CA LYS A 63 -12.65 -14.90 -3.33
C LYS A 63 -12.63 -14.54 -4.81
N ASP A 64 -13.64 -14.94 -5.56
CA ASP A 64 -13.73 -14.81 -7.02
C ASP A 64 -15.15 -14.47 -7.49
N GLU A 65 -15.26 -13.90 -8.70
CA GLU A 65 -16.54 -13.56 -9.33
C GLU A 65 -17.45 -14.78 -9.57
N GLY A 66 -16.85 -15.94 -9.79
CA GLY A 66 -17.57 -17.20 -9.99
C GLY A 66 -18.18 -17.75 -8.70
N LYS A 67 -17.87 -17.13 -7.56
CA LYS A 67 -18.34 -17.54 -6.22
C LYS A 67 -18.00 -18.99 -5.91
N THR A 68 -16.83 -19.45 -6.32
CA THR A 68 -16.40 -20.85 -6.17
C THR A 68 -15.82 -21.13 -4.80
N GLU A 69 -15.27 -20.10 -4.13
CA GLU A 69 -14.70 -20.21 -2.79
C GLU A 69 -15.16 -19.06 -1.90
N ASP A 70 -15.54 -19.37 -0.68
CA ASP A 70 -15.91 -18.37 0.32
C ASP A 70 -14.71 -17.53 0.76
N TRP A 71 -14.94 -16.23 0.96
CA TRP A 71 -14.03 -15.37 1.69
C TRP A 71 -14.04 -15.75 3.17
N ASN A 72 -12.88 -15.91 3.76
CA ASN A 72 -12.73 -16.26 5.17
C ASN A 72 -11.74 -15.30 5.87
N LYS A 73 -11.58 -15.45 7.18
CA LYS A 73 -10.72 -14.62 8.01
C LYS A 73 -9.25 -14.57 7.51
N GLU A 74 -8.76 -15.66 6.93
CA GLU A 74 -7.39 -15.81 6.47
C GLU A 74 -7.21 -15.46 4.97
N THR A 75 -8.28 -15.00 4.30
CA THR A 75 -8.20 -14.66 2.89
C THR A 75 -7.33 -13.43 2.68
N LEU A 76 -6.35 -13.57 1.80
CA LEU A 76 -5.46 -12.47 1.39
C LEU A 76 -5.95 -11.87 0.07
N SER A 77 -5.82 -10.56 -0.05
CA SER A 77 -6.03 -9.83 -1.30
C SER A 77 -4.89 -8.86 -1.58
N ILE A 78 -4.79 -8.44 -2.85
CA ILE A 78 -3.79 -7.45 -3.25
C ILE A 78 -4.19 -6.10 -2.68
N ALA A 79 -3.32 -5.54 -1.82
CA ALA A 79 -3.59 -4.26 -1.15
C ALA A 79 -3.37 -3.04 -2.05
N PHE A 80 -2.85 -3.23 -3.29
CA PHE A 80 -2.52 -2.13 -4.22
C PHE A 80 -1.81 -0.97 -3.51
N SER A 81 -2.28 0.26 -3.71
CA SER A 81 -1.64 1.45 -3.15
C SER A 81 -1.70 1.60 -1.63
N SER A 82 -2.50 0.81 -0.93
CA SER A 82 -2.42 0.72 0.54
C SER A 82 -1.04 0.20 1.00
N THR A 83 -0.33 -0.54 0.14
CA THR A 83 1.07 -0.97 0.34
C THR A 83 2.01 0.22 0.56
N LYS A 84 1.72 1.40 -0.04
CA LYS A 84 2.55 2.60 0.17
C LYS A 84 2.57 3.06 1.62
N ALA A 85 1.50 2.85 2.38
CA ALA A 85 1.46 3.16 3.81
C ALA A 85 2.46 2.27 4.58
N ALA A 86 2.50 0.98 4.28
CA ALA A 86 3.47 0.06 4.89
C ALA A 86 4.91 0.41 4.50
N LEU A 87 5.13 0.76 3.23
CA LEU A 87 6.44 1.18 2.72
C LEU A 87 6.92 2.47 3.40
N ALA A 88 6.02 3.46 3.53
CA ALA A 88 6.32 4.70 4.24
C ALA A 88 6.62 4.44 5.72
N LEU A 89 5.89 3.52 6.37
CA LEU A 89 6.17 3.11 7.75
C LEU A 89 7.58 2.52 7.90
N CYS A 90 8.01 1.67 6.96
CA CYS A 90 9.38 1.13 6.95
C CYS A 90 10.42 2.25 6.82
N ALA A 91 10.20 3.24 5.93
CA ALA A 91 11.08 4.39 5.81
C ALA A 91 11.12 5.22 7.10
N HIS A 92 9.98 5.49 7.72
CA HIS A 92 9.89 6.22 8.99
C HIS A 92 10.56 5.48 10.15
N LEU A 93 10.52 4.16 10.17
CA LEU A 93 11.25 3.36 11.16
C LEU A 93 12.77 3.56 11.05
N LEU A 94 13.30 3.64 9.82
CA LEU A 94 14.72 3.92 9.60
C LEU A 94 15.07 5.38 9.91
N ILE A 95 14.14 6.32 9.69
CA ILE A 95 14.29 7.72 10.09
C ILE A 95 14.37 7.84 11.62
N ASP A 96 13.46 7.17 12.33
CA ASP A 96 13.44 7.16 13.81
C ASP A 96 14.74 6.58 14.39
N ARG A 97 15.32 5.58 13.72
CA ARG A 97 16.61 4.99 14.10
C ARG A 97 17.83 5.82 13.71
N GLY A 98 17.65 6.92 12.97
CA GLY A 98 18.73 7.76 12.47
C GLY A 98 19.50 7.15 11.29
N GLU A 99 19.00 6.10 10.68
CA GLU A 99 19.58 5.43 9.51
C GLU A 99 19.23 6.17 8.20
N LEU A 100 18.08 6.86 8.17
CA LEU A 100 17.64 7.73 7.07
C LEU A 100 17.35 9.14 7.58
N ASN A 101 17.52 10.13 6.71
CA ASN A 101 17.10 11.52 6.96
C ASN A 101 16.22 11.99 5.79
N PRO A 102 14.96 12.42 6.04
CA PRO A 102 14.05 12.84 4.97
C PRO A 102 14.58 14.04 4.15
N LYS A 103 15.41 14.89 4.73
CA LYS A 103 16.02 16.07 4.07
C LYS A 103 17.34 15.77 3.39
N GLU A 104 17.85 14.55 3.54
CA GLU A 104 19.10 14.15 2.91
C GLU A 104 18.87 13.81 1.43
N LYS A 105 19.85 14.15 0.59
CA LYS A 105 19.83 13.81 -0.84
C LYS A 105 19.92 12.31 -1.03
N ILE A 106 19.15 11.78 -1.96
CA ILE A 106 19.08 10.34 -2.27
C ILE A 106 20.45 9.80 -2.68
N ILE A 107 21.26 10.59 -3.38
CA ILE A 107 22.61 10.18 -3.82
C ILE A 107 23.55 9.78 -2.69
N LYS A 108 23.27 10.15 -1.45
CA LYS A 108 24.00 9.69 -0.28
C LYS A 108 23.83 8.19 -0.04
N TYR A 109 22.63 7.67 -0.30
CA TYR A 109 22.27 6.26 -0.11
C TYR A 109 22.35 5.49 -1.43
N TRP A 110 22.01 6.17 -2.53
CA TRP A 110 21.90 5.61 -3.87
C TRP A 110 22.60 6.55 -4.89
N PRO A 111 23.95 6.49 -5.00
CA PRO A 111 24.72 7.41 -5.86
C PRO A 111 24.33 7.38 -7.33
N GLU A 112 23.96 6.18 -7.86
CA GLU A 112 23.61 5.98 -9.27
C GLU A 112 22.30 6.68 -9.65
N TYR A 113 21.45 7.02 -8.68
CA TYR A 113 20.22 7.79 -8.89
C TYR A 113 20.47 9.21 -9.37
N GLY A 114 21.60 9.81 -8.97
CA GLY A 114 21.98 11.20 -9.27
C GLY A 114 22.38 11.45 -10.71
N LYS A 115 21.51 11.10 -11.65
CA LYS A 115 21.66 11.37 -13.09
C LYS A 115 20.52 12.26 -13.57
N ASN A 116 20.70 12.89 -14.72
CA ASN A 116 19.65 13.57 -15.46
C ASN A 116 18.90 14.66 -14.65
N GLY A 117 19.62 15.40 -13.80
CA GLY A 117 19.02 16.47 -13.00
C GLY A 117 18.32 16.01 -11.71
N LYS A 118 18.60 14.77 -11.24
CA LYS A 118 18.02 14.21 -10.01
C LYS A 118 18.92 14.34 -8.77
N GLU A 119 20.08 15.01 -8.89
CA GLU A 119 21.12 15.11 -7.86
C GLU A 119 20.62 15.76 -6.55
N GLU A 120 19.64 16.65 -6.67
CA GLU A 120 19.06 17.38 -5.53
C GLU A 120 17.84 16.69 -4.91
N THR A 121 17.39 15.56 -5.46
CA THR A 121 16.24 14.84 -4.93
C THR A 121 16.49 14.37 -3.51
N THR A 122 15.56 14.68 -2.60
CA THR A 122 15.57 14.21 -1.21
C THR A 122 14.60 13.06 -0.99
N LEU A 123 14.76 12.34 0.12
CA LEU A 123 13.79 11.29 0.52
C LEU A 123 12.38 11.88 0.71
N GLU A 124 12.28 13.08 1.27
CA GLU A 124 11.00 13.79 1.43
C GLU A 124 10.29 14.00 0.08
N MET A 125 11.03 14.36 -0.97
CA MET A 125 10.45 14.54 -2.32
C MET A 125 9.91 13.24 -2.92
N ILE A 126 10.50 12.10 -2.59
CA ILE A 126 9.97 10.80 -3.01
C ILE A 126 8.71 10.44 -2.20
N LEU A 127 8.74 10.62 -0.88
CA LEU A 127 7.63 10.31 0.01
C LEU A 127 6.38 11.15 -0.27
N ASN A 128 6.55 12.42 -0.68
CA ASN A 128 5.44 13.33 -0.97
C ASN A 128 5.09 13.43 -2.47
N HIS A 129 5.68 12.55 -3.30
CA HIS A 129 5.43 12.49 -4.74
C HIS A 129 5.89 13.70 -5.57
N SER A 130 6.89 14.43 -5.11
CA SER A 130 7.46 15.56 -5.86
C SER A 130 8.80 15.25 -6.55
N ALA A 131 9.26 14.00 -6.54
CA ALA A 131 10.55 13.59 -7.10
C ALA A 131 10.65 13.63 -8.63
N GLY A 132 9.54 13.87 -9.34
CA GLY A 132 9.55 14.00 -10.80
C GLY A 132 9.56 12.68 -11.59
N LEU A 133 9.37 11.54 -10.94
CA LEU A 133 9.38 10.22 -11.57
C LEU A 133 8.03 9.47 -11.46
N PRO A 134 6.89 10.06 -11.89
CA PRO A 134 5.58 9.43 -11.74
C PRO A 134 5.40 8.20 -12.64
N ALA A 135 6.17 8.10 -13.70
CA ALA A 135 6.13 7.05 -14.71
C ALA A 135 7.51 6.82 -15.32
N LEU A 136 7.63 5.84 -16.20
CA LEU A 136 8.75 5.61 -17.09
C LEU A 136 8.30 5.93 -18.53
N ARG A 137 9.17 6.59 -19.31
CA ARG A 137 8.96 6.79 -20.76
C ARG A 137 9.34 5.54 -21.52
N THR A 138 10.31 4.79 -21.01
CA THR A 138 10.73 3.51 -21.59
C THR A 138 9.68 2.45 -21.33
N GLU A 139 9.29 1.73 -22.38
CA GLU A 139 8.42 0.56 -22.25
C GLU A 139 9.10 -0.53 -21.43
N VAL A 140 8.41 -1.00 -20.40
CA VAL A 140 8.92 -2.06 -19.54
C VAL A 140 8.79 -3.41 -20.24
N LYS A 141 9.88 -4.16 -20.33
CA LYS A 141 9.89 -5.52 -20.95
C LYS A 141 8.89 -6.43 -20.23
N GLU A 142 8.42 -7.47 -20.92
CA GLU A 142 7.59 -8.51 -20.33
C GLU A 142 8.28 -9.11 -19.09
N GLY A 143 7.54 -9.21 -17.97
CA GLY A 143 8.07 -9.66 -16.68
C GLY A 143 8.98 -8.64 -15.98
N GLY A 144 9.28 -7.49 -16.59
CA GLY A 144 10.22 -6.50 -16.05
C GLY A 144 9.82 -5.93 -14.68
N PHE A 145 8.53 -5.82 -14.40
CA PHE A 145 8.04 -5.39 -13.08
C PHE A 145 8.40 -6.36 -11.94
N LEU A 146 8.78 -7.59 -12.24
CA LEU A 146 9.24 -8.59 -11.27
C LEU A 146 10.77 -8.63 -11.15
N ASP A 147 11.48 -7.91 -12.01
CA ASP A 147 12.94 -7.81 -12.04
C ASP A 147 13.35 -6.50 -11.32
N TRP A 148 13.70 -6.62 -10.04
CA TRP A 148 14.01 -5.47 -9.19
C TRP A 148 15.16 -4.62 -9.74
N ASP A 149 16.27 -5.25 -10.07
CA ASP A 149 17.47 -4.54 -10.52
C ASP A 149 17.25 -3.86 -11.88
N TYR A 150 16.48 -4.49 -12.77
CA TYR A 150 16.06 -3.87 -14.03
C TYR A 150 15.21 -2.62 -13.82
N MET A 151 14.24 -2.66 -12.89
CA MET A 151 13.40 -1.50 -12.60
C MET A 151 14.19 -0.37 -11.94
N VAL A 152 15.13 -0.71 -11.08
CA VAL A 152 16.06 0.24 -10.44
C VAL A 152 16.91 0.92 -11.51
N GLU A 153 17.51 0.16 -12.44
CA GLU A 153 18.31 0.70 -13.55
C GLU A 153 17.48 1.65 -14.46
N LEU A 154 16.23 1.31 -14.75
CA LEU A 154 15.34 2.20 -15.50
C LEU A 154 15.13 3.53 -14.78
N LEU A 155 14.89 3.51 -13.47
CA LEU A 155 14.68 4.71 -12.67
C LEU A 155 15.95 5.57 -12.52
N GLU A 156 17.13 4.93 -12.46
CA GLU A 156 18.41 5.64 -12.48
C GLU A 156 18.62 6.44 -13.78
N ASN A 157 18.21 5.87 -14.90
CA ASN A 157 18.43 6.45 -16.22
C ASN A 157 17.25 7.29 -16.75
N GLU A 158 16.08 7.26 -16.07
CA GLU A 158 14.92 8.06 -16.47
C GLU A 158 15.16 9.55 -16.19
N ASP A 159 14.74 10.39 -17.15
CA ASP A 159 14.69 11.84 -16.96
C ASP A 159 13.46 12.22 -16.12
N PRO A 160 13.56 13.10 -15.14
CA PRO A 160 12.39 13.54 -14.40
C PRO A 160 11.41 14.29 -15.33
N PHE A 161 10.11 14.16 -15.03
CA PHE A 161 9.05 14.86 -15.78
C PHE A 161 8.95 16.34 -15.40
N TRP A 162 9.47 16.69 -14.23
CA TRP A 162 9.67 18.07 -13.73
C TRP A 162 10.87 18.09 -12.81
N VAL A 163 11.38 19.27 -12.53
CA VAL A 163 12.48 19.44 -11.57
C VAL A 163 12.07 18.93 -10.20
N PRO A 164 12.81 18.00 -9.59
CA PRO A 164 12.46 17.47 -8.27
C PRO A 164 12.17 18.56 -7.26
N GLY A 165 10.98 18.49 -6.63
CA GLY A 165 10.51 19.46 -5.64
C GLY A 165 9.65 20.59 -6.18
N GLU A 166 9.60 20.85 -7.47
CA GLU A 166 8.82 21.98 -8.04
C GLU A 166 7.33 21.64 -8.23
N GLU A 167 7.02 20.40 -8.56
CA GLU A 167 5.64 19.96 -8.79
C GLU A 167 5.36 18.65 -8.04
N THR A 168 4.08 18.29 -7.92
CA THR A 168 3.63 17.04 -7.29
C THR A 168 2.76 16.26 -8.26
N GLY A 169 3.07 14.99 -8.45
CA GLY A 169 2.31 14.07 -9.28
C GLY A 169 2.40 12.65 -8.73
N TYR A 170 1.26 11.97 -8.62
CA TYR A 170 1.20 10.66 -7.99
C TYR A 170 2.09 9.62 -8.69
N HIS A 171 3.11 9.14 -8.01
CA HIS A 171 4.03 8.11 -8.48
C HIS A 171 3.38 6.73 -8.25
N MET A 172 2.45 6.35 -9.12
CA MET A 172 1.58 5.18 -8.92
C MET A 172 2.38 3.89 -8.69
N MET A 173 3.30 3.57 -9.59
CA MET A 173 4.09 2.34 -9.56
C MET A 173 5.52 2.58 -9.05
N THR A 174 6.15 3.64 -9.51
CA THR A 174 7.57 3.92 -9.29
C THR A 174 7.96 4.10 -7.83
N THR A 175 7.04 4.61 -6.99
CA THR A 175 7.25 4.78 -5.53
C THR A 175 7.77 3.50 -4.87
N GLY A 176 7.29 2.33 -5.30
CA GLY A 176 7.68 1.05 -4.72
C GLY A 176 9.18 0.80 -4.82
N TRP A 177 9.74 0.94 -6.02
CA TRP A 177 11.18 0.78 -6.26
C TRP A 177 11.99 1.95 -5.71
N LEU A 178 11.49 3.19 -5.82
CA LEU A 178 12.21 4.37 -5.32
C LEU A 178 12.43 4.28 -3.80
N ILE A 179 11.37 4.13 -3.01
CA ILE A 179 11.48 4.05 -1.56
C ILE A 179 12.14 2.72 -1.15
N GLY A 180 11.76 1.63 -1.81
CA GLY A 180 12.28 0.30 -1.50
C GLY A 180 13.78 0.19 -1.71
N GLU A 181 14.32 0.74 -2.78
CA GLU A 181 15.77 0.74 -3.03
C GLU A 181 16.52 1.55 -1.98
N ILE A 182 15.98 2.69 -1.56
CA ILE A 182 16.58 3.49 -0.50
C ILE A 182 16.59 2.71 0.83
N ILE A 183 15.48 2.06 1.19
CA ILE A 183 15.39 1.22 2.39
C ILE A 183 16.40 0.08 2.31
N ARG A 184 16.48 -0.61 1.17
CA ARG A 184 17.41 -1.72 0.95
C ARG A 184 18.86 -1.28 1.14
N ARG A 185 19.25 -0.14 0.57
CA ARG A 185 20.61 0.39 0.67
C ARG A 185 20.94 0.90 2.07
N ALA A 186 20.01 1.58 2.73
CA ALA A 186 20.23 2.10 4.07
C ALA A 186 20.29 1.00 5.14
N SER A 187 19.39 0.02 5.06
CA SER A 187 19.32 -1.07 6.05
C SER A 187 20.26 -2.24 5.77
N GLY A 188 20.74 -2.40 4.53
CA GLY A 188 21.48 -3.57 4.09
C GLY A 188 20.64 -4.86 4.02
N LYS A 189 19.30 -4.74 4.06
CA LYS A 189 18.36 -5.87 4.03
C LYS A 189 17.44 -5.79 2.82
N PRO A 190 16.99 -6.92 2.26
CA PRO A 190 15.92 -6.89 1.27
C PRO A 190 14.63 -6.36 1.89
N LEU A 191 13.74 -5.84 1.04
CA LEU A 191 12.38 -5.45 1.42
C LEU A 191 11.53 -6.67 1.77
#